data_bab4f57d20c744690e3d8448bb48ec85
#
_entry.id   bab4f57d20c744690e3d8448bb48ec85
#
_cell.length_a   1.000
_cell.length_b   1.000
_cell.length_c   1.000
_cell.angle_alpha   90.00
_cell.angle_beta   90.00
_cell.angle_gamma   90.00
#
_symmetry.space_group_name_H-M   'P 1'
#
loop_
_entity.id
_entity.type
_entity.pdbx_description
1 polymer ?
#
loop_
_entity_poly.entity_id
_entity_poly.type
_entity_poly.pdbx_seq_one_letter_code
_entity_poly.pdbx_strand_id
1 'polypeptide(L)'
;MDPTGRERRAGGWGYLLGDEGSGYWLGREAVRTVLRADQREPGAAADEFTRAILSEAGVSSAVELIAAFHDRPDRSFWAGLSRTVVEFAGNGDTVARELVQGAAEELHALTTAVAQQLDGPLPVVLGGGLTHTVVGEVLQELLVESGLTDVTVLNREPVLGAPVLAKALWG
;
A
#
# COMPACT_ATOMS: atom_id res chain seq x y z
N MET A 1 12.45 -8.52 15.90
CA MET A 1 13.43 -8.57 17.02
C MET A 1 14.67 -9.31 16.50
N ASP A 2 15.85 -8.71 16.67
CA ASP A 2 17.10 -9.33 16.25
C ASP A 2 17.58 -10.38 17.29
N PRO A 3 18.65 -11.14 17.01
CA PRO A 3 19.19 -12.14 17.95
C PRO A 3 19.63 -11.58 19.33
N THR A 4 19.80 -10.27 19.44
CA THR A 4 20.13 -9.57 20.69
C THR A 4 18.88 -9.14 21.47
N GLY A 5 17.67 -9.37 20.96
CA GLY A 5 16.40 -8.95 21.53
C GLY A 5 16.03 -7.50 21.23
N ARG A 6 16.73 -6.83 20.31
CA ARG A 6 16.44 -5.44 19.93
C ARG A 6 15.25 -5.39 18.97
N GLU A 7 14.33 -4.48 19.25
CA GLU A 7 13.17 -4.22 18.39
C GLU A 7 13.27 -2.83 17.74
N ARG A 8 12.78 -2.72 16.51
CA ARG A 8 12.68 -1.45 15.78
C ARG A 8 11.34 -1.39 15.05
N ARG A 9 10.87 -0.18 14.84
CA ARG A 9 9.65 0.09 14.09
C ARG A 9 9.86 1.27 13.14
N ALA A 10 9.32 1.16 11.93
CA ALA A 10 9.18 2.25 10.98
C ALA A 10 7.73 2.35 10.52
N GLY A 11 7.24 3.56 10.32
CA GLY A 11 5.87 3.82 9.89
C GLY A 11 4.80 3.48 10.94
N GLY A 12 3.57 3.29 10.44
CA GLY A 12 2.42 2.96 11.29
C GLY A 12 1.98 4.13 12.18
N TRP A 13 2.12 5.37 11.71
CA TRP A 13 1.69 6.59 12.40
C TRP A 13 0.22 6.93 12.15
N GLY A 14 -0.51 6.00 11.52
CA GLY A 14 -1.91 6.17 11.13
C GLY A 14 -2.07 6.90 9.80
N TYR A 15 -3.27 6.79 9.23
CA TYR A 15 -3.55 7.17 7.84
C TYR A 15 -3.37 8.67 7.51
N LEU A 16 -3.37 9.55 8.51
CA LEU A 16 -3.14 10.98 8.32
C LEU A 16 -1.66 11.33 8.21
N LEU A 17 -0.78 10.62 8.92
CA LEU A 17 0.64 10.94 9.07
C LEU A 17 1.56 9.87 8.49
N GLY A 18 0.99 8.73 8.05
CA GLY A 18 1.73 7.56 7.61
C GLY A 18 0.85 6.62 6.79
N ASP A 19 0.95 5.32 7.09
CA ASP A 19 0.34 4.20 6.36
C ASP A 19 0.78 4.18 4.87
N GLU A 20 2.02 4.61 4.61
CA GLU A 20 2.65 4.61 3.29
C GLU A 20 2.61 3.19 2.70
N GLY A 21 2.29 3.08 1.43
CA GLY A 21 2.16 1.81 0.72
C GLY A 21 0.94 0.96 1.08
N SER A 22 0.07 1.44 1.99
CA SER A 22 -1.18 0.75 2.34
C SER A 22 -2.26 0.88 1.26
N GLY A 23 -3.33 0.08 1.35
CA GLY A 23 -4.49 0.23 0.47
C GLY A 23 -5.14 1.61 0.53
N TYR A 24 -5.18 2.23 1.71
CA TYR A 24 -5.66 3.62 1.84
C TYR A 24 -4.73 4.61 1.14
N TRP A 25 -3.41 4.48 1.33
CA TRP A 25 -2.42 5.31 0.64
C TRP A 25 -2.59 5.19 -0.88
N LEU A 26 -2.71 3.96 -1.39
CA LEU A 26 -2.86 3.69 -2.82
C LEU A 26 -4.17 4.29 -3.38
N GLY A 27 -5.28 4.15 -2.66
CA GLY A 27 -6.56 4.76 -3.03
C GLY A 27 -6.50 6.29 -3.02
N ARG A 28 -5.86 6.89 -2.03
CA ARG A 28 -5.63 8.34 -1.96
C ARG A 28 -4.77 8.84 -3.11
N GLU A 29 -3.68 8.14 -3.45
CA GLU A 29 -2.83 8.52 -4.57
C GLU A 29 -3.55 8.38 -5.93
N ALA A 30 -4.43 7.37 -6.08
CA ALA A 30 -5.29 7.26 -7.25
C ALA A 30 -6.21 8.50 -7.40
N VAL A 31 -6.88 8.93 -6.33
CA VAL A 31 -7.69 10.16 -6.32
C VAL A 31 -6.84 11.38 -6.69
N ARG A 32 -5.65 11.52 -6.09
CA ARG A 32 -4.73 12.64 -6.40
C ARG A 32 -4.28 12.63 -7.86
N THR A 33 -4.08 11.45 -8.42
CA THR A 33 -3.66 11.29 -9.83
C THR A 33 -4.76 11.74 -10.78
N VAL A 34 -6.01 11.36 -10.52
CA VAL A 34 -7.18 11.84 -11.29
C VAL A 34 -7.31 13.36 -11.21
N LEU A 35 -7.20 13.95 -10.01
CA LEU A 35 -7.25 15.40 -9.82
C LEU A 35 -6.11 16.13 -10.57
N ARG A 36 -4.90 15.60 -10.54
CA ARG A 36 -3.76 16.17 -11.27
C ARG A 36 -3.91 16.07 -12.78
N ALA A 37 -4.52 15.00 -13.28
CA ALA A 37 -4.81 14.87 -14.72
C ALA A 37 -5.83 15.93 -15.17
N ASP A 38 -6.92 16.11 -14.44
CA ASP A 38 -7.92 17.15 -14.72
C ASP A 38 -7.32 18.57 -14.66
N GLN A 39 -6.40 18.83 -13.71
CA GLN A 39 -5.71 20.13 -13.63
C GLN A 39 -4.79 20.40 -14.81
N ARG A 40 -4.17 19.37 -15.41
CA ARG A 40 -3.30 19.53 -16.58
C ARG A 40 -4.09 19.79 -17.87
N GLU A 41 -5.22 19.11 -18.02
CA GLU A 41 -6.08 19.19 -19.21
C GLU A 41 -7.56 19.30 -18.80
N PRO A 42 -8.01 20.47 -18.33
CA PRO A 42 -9.38 20.63 -17.87
C PRO A 42 -10.40 20.32 -18.96
N GLY A 43 -11.36 19.45 -18.66
CA GLY A 43 -12.39 19.05 -19.61
C GLY A 43 -11.95 18.05 -20.68
N ALA A 44 -10.73 17.52 -20.61
CA ALA A 44 -10.33 16.39 -21.44
C ALA A 44 -11.20 15.17 -21.17
N ALA A 45 -11.38 14.32 -22.19
CA ALA A 45 -12.09 13.06 -22.00
C ALA A 45 -11.32 12.17 -21.01
N ALA A 46 -12.00 11.73 -19.94
CA ALA A 46 -11.42 10.83 -18.98
C ALA A 46 -10.99 9.51 -19.64
N ASP A 47 -9.77 9.06 -19.35
CA ASP A 47 -9.30 7.73 -19.72
C ASP A 47 -10.06 6.63 -18.95
N GLU A 48 -9.76 5.38 -19.24
CA GLU A 48 -10.47 4.25 -18.64
C GLU A 48 -10.20 4.12 -17.14
N PHE A 49 -8.94 4.32 -16.71
CA PHE A 49 -8.56 4.32 -15.32
C PHE A 49 -9.28 5.43 -14.53
N THR A 50 -9.25 6.66 -15.04
CA THR A 50 -9.95 7.81 -14.44
C THR A 50 -11.44 7.53 -14.28
N ARG A 51 -12.10 7.01 -15.33
CA ARG A 51 -13.54 6.66 -15.26
C ARG A 51 -13.82 5.59 -14.20
N ALA A 52 -12.96 4.59 -14.07
CA ALA A 52 -13.11 3.55 -13.06
C ALA A 52 -13.01 4.13 -11.64
N ILE A 53 -12.03 4.99 -11.37
CA ILE A 53 -11.87 5.66 -10.07
C ILE A 53 -13.08 6.55 -9.75
N LEU A 54 -13.58 7.35 -10.71
CA LEU A 54 -14.76 8.18 -10.53
C LEU A 54 -16.00 7.34 -10.22
N SER A 55 -16.19 6.24 -10.96
CA SER A 55 -17.30 5.31 -10.77
C SER A 55 -17.29 4.67 -9.39
N GLU A 56 -16.15 4.15 -8.95
CA GLU A 56 -16.00 3.55 -7.61
C GLU A 56 -16.21 4.58 -6.50
N ALA A 57 -15.76 5.82 -6.71
CA ALA A 57 -16.01 6.91 -5.77
C ALA A 57 -17.47 7.38 -5.74
N GLY A 58 -18.28 7.00 -6.75
CA GLY A 58 -19.68 7.39 -6.90
C GLY A 58 -19.86 8.85 -7.29
N VAL A 59 -18.92 9.39 -8.10
CA VAL A 59 -18.93 10.78 -8.60
C VAL A 59 -18.83 10.84 -10.11
N SER A 60 -19.19 11.98 -10.70
CA SER A 60 -19.23 12.17 -12.15
C SER A 60 -18.05 12.95 -12.70
N SER A 61 -17.32 13.63 -11.83
CA SER A 61 -16.19 14.50 -12.24
C SER A 61 -15.06 14.48 -11.20
N ALA A 62 -13.86 14.84 -11.64
CA ALA A 62 -12.69 14.94 -10.78
C ALA A 62 -12.91 15.97 -9.65
N VAL A 63 -13.55 17.08 -9.93
CA VAL A 63 -13.81 18.12 -8.92
C VAL A 63 -14.71 17.61 -7.78
N GLU A 64 -15.69 16.75 -8.08
CA GLU A 64 -16.55 16.14 -7.07
C GLU A 64 -15.78 15.18 -6.13
N LEU A 65 -14.65 14.61 -6.56
CA LEU A 65 -13.80 13.79 -5.70
C LEU A 65 -13.31 14.55 -4.46
N ILE A 66 -13.11 15.87 -4.57
CA ILE A 66 -12.62 16.69 -3.45
C ILE A 66 -13.65 16.66 -2.32
N ALA A 67 -14.91 17.02 -2.62
CA ALA A 67 -15.98 16.99 -1.65
C ALA A 67 -16.24 15.56 -1.14
N ALA A 68 -16.34 14.59 -2.06
CA ALA A 68 -16.55 13.19 -1.70
C ALA A 68 -15.48 12.65 -0.73
N PHE A 69 -14.20 13.00 -0.94
CA PHE A 69 -13.11 12.57 -0.09
C PHE A 69 -13.16 13.20 1.32
N HIS A 70 -13.55 14.49 1.41
CA HIS A 70 -13.69 15.19 2.68
C HIS A 70 -14.96 14.82 3.45
N ASP A 71 -16.08 14.64 2.74
CA ASP A 71 -17.39 14.39 3.35
C ASP A 71 -17.59 12.92 3.75
N ARG A 72 -16.79 12.01 3.20
CA ARG A 72 -16.84 10.59 3.52
C ARG A 72 -15.57 10.17 4.27
N PRO A 73 -15.56 10.25 5.60
CA PRO A 73 -14.38 9.91 6.42
C PRO A 73 -14.15 8.40 6.54
N ASP A 74 -14.84 7.57 5.74
CA ASP A 74 -14.68 6.12 5.73
C ASP A 74 -13.36 5.71 5.05
N ARG A 75 -12.34 5.49 5.88
CA ARG A 75 -11.03 5.03 5.43
C ARG A 75 -11.10 3.72 4.65
N SER A 76 -11.98 2.79 5.05
CA SER A 76 -12.11 1.49 4.40
C SER A 76 -12.67 1.61 2.99
N PHE A 77 -13.59 2.57 2.78
CA PHE A 77 -14.12 2.89 1.47
C PHE A 77 -13.00 3.35 0.53
N TRP A 78 -12.20 4.33 0.96
CA TRP A 78 -11.10 4.85 0.13
C TRP A 78 -9.97 3.84 -0.07
N ALA A 79 -9.70 3.00 0.94
CA ALA A 79 -8.79 1.86 0.78
C ALA A 79 -9.28 0.86 -0.27
N GLY A 80 -10.59 0.76 -0.47
CA GLY A 80 -11.23 -0.09 -1.49
C GLY A 80 -10.80 0.22 -2.91
N LEU A 81 -10.50 1.49 -3.23
CA LEU A 81 -9.99 1.90 -4.54
C LEU A 81 -8.67 1.23 -4.93
N SER A 82 -7.91 0.74 -3.96
CA SER A 82 -6.68 -0.01 -4.23
C SER A 82 -6.91 -1.24 -5.12
N ARG A 83 -8.09 -1.85 -5.07
CA ARG A 83 -8.44 -3.00 -5.93
C ARG A 83 -8.49 -2.60 -7.40
N THR A 84 -9.11 -1.46 -7.69
CA THR A 84 -9.15 -0.91 -9.06
C THR A 84 -7.74 -0.60 -9.56
N VAL A 85 -6.90 0.02 -8.72
CA VAL A 85 -5.50 0.30 -9.09
C VAL A 85 -4.75 -0.99 -9.41
N VAL A 86 -4.84 -2.01 -8.54
CA VAL A 86 -4.18 -3.30 -8.71
C VAL A 86 -4.66 -4.01 -9.99
N GLU A 87 -5.96 -4.01 -10.27
CA GLU A 87 -6.55 -4.59 -11.47
C GLU A 87 -6.04 -3.91 -12.74
N PHE A 88 -6.07 -2.59 -12.79
CA PHE A 88 -5.58 -1.82 -13.94
C PHE A 88 -4.07 -2.00 -14.15
N ALA A 89 -3.28 -2.03 -13.08
CA ALA A 89 -1.85 -2.30 -13.16
C ALA A 89 -1.56 -3.69 -13.74
N GLY A 90 -2.29 -4.71 -13.29
CA GLY A 90 -2.20 -6.07 -13.81
C GLY A 90 -2.58 -6.17 -15.30
N ASN A 91 -3.52 -5.34 -15.76
CA ASN A 91 -3.95 -5.24 -17.16
C ASN A 91 -3.04 -4.35 -18.01
N GLY A 92 -1.98 -3.78 -17.45
CA GLY A 92 -0.96 -3.06 -18.20
C GLY A 92 -1.13 -1.54 -18.25
N ASP A 93 -2.09 -0.98 -17.50
CA ASP A 93 -2.24 0.48 -17.41
C ASP A 93 -0.99 1.12 -16.80
N THR A 94 -0.43 2.10 -17.49
CA THR A 94 0.85 2.73 -17.10
C THR A 94 0.70 3.53 -15.81
N VAL A 95 -0.39 4.28 -15.65
CA VAL A 95 -0.63 5.13 -14.48
C VAL A 95 -0.84 4.28 -13.25
N ALA A 96 -1.61 3.22 -13.36
CA ALA A 96 -1.84 2.28 -12.26
C ALA A 96 -0.54 1.54 -11.87
N ARG A 97 0.33 1.19 -12.84
CA ARG A 97 1.65 0.59 -12.56
C ARG A 97 2.57 1.56 -11.81
N GLU A 98 2.58 2.83 -12.17
CA GLU A 98 3.34 3.85 -11.44
C GLU A 98 2.86 3.97 -9.97
N LEU A 99 1.56 3.89 -9.74
CA LEU A 99 1.00 3.89 -8.39
C LEU A 99 1.39 2.64 -7.60
N VAL A 100 1.35 1.47 -8.21
CA VAL A 100 1.80 0.20 -7.62
C VAL A 100 3.28 0.25 -7.28
N GLN A 101 4.11 0.74 -8.19
CA GLN A 101 5.54 0.93 -7.99
C GLN A 101 5.80 1.84 -6.78
N GLY A 102 5.13 3.01 -6.71
CA GLY A 102 5.26 3.93 -5.58
C GLY A 102 4.84 3.30 -4.25
N ALA A 103 3.77 2.51 -4.22
CA ALA A 103 3.35 1.80 -3.01
C ALA A 103 4.41 0.77 -2.54
N ALA A 104 4.99 0.03 -3.48
CA ALA A 104 6.04 -0.94 -3.17
C ALA A 104 7.33 -0.25 -2.68
N GLU A 105 7.70 0.89 -3.28
CA GLU A 105 8.87 1.69 -2.86
C GLU A 105 8.71 2.22 -1.44
N GLU A 106 7.53 2.70 -1.06
CA GLU A 106 7.26 3.15 0.32
C GLU A 106 7.39 1.99 1.32
N LEU A 107 6.81 0.83 1.03
CA LEU A 107 6.94 -0.37 1.87
C LEU A 107 8.39 -0.86 1.95
N HIS A 108 9.12 -0.82 0.84
CA HIS A 108 10.54 -1.14 0.80
C HIS A 108 11.36 -0.18 1.67
N ALA A 109 11.09 1.13 1.59
CA ALA A 109 11.78 2.13 2.41
C ALA A 109 11.55 1.90 3.91
N LEU A 110 10.34 1.58 4.33
CA LEU A 110 10.03 1.23 5.72
C LEU A 110 10.77 -0.04 6.17
N THR A 111 10.83 -1.05 5.31
CA THR A 111 11.48 -2.33 5.62
C THR A 111 13.00 -2.14 5.75
N THR A 112 13.63 -1.44 4.82
CA THR A 112 15.08 -1.18 4.85
C THR A 112 15.47 -0.27 6.00
N ALA A 113 14.65 0.72 6.36
CA ALA A 113 14.89 1.58 7.53
C ALA A 113 14.92 0.79 8.85
N VAL A 114 14.13 -0.28 8.96
CA VAL A 114 14.20 -1.20 10.12
C VAL A 114 15.41 -2.12 10.00
N ALA A 115 15.63 -2.72 8.84
CA ALA A 115 16.73 -3.68 8.61
C ALA A 115 18.10 -3.08 8.93
N GLN A 116 18.35 -1.82 8.54
CA GLN A 116 19.60 -1.10 8.82
C GLN A 116 19.88 -0.87 10.31
N GLN A 117 18.92 -1.04 11.18
CA GLN A 117 19.04 -0.81 12.64
C GLN A 117 19.10 -2.12 13.44
N LEU A 118 19.02 -3.25 12.79
CA LEU A 118 19.03 -4.58 13.39
C LEU A 118 20.25 -5.38 12.92
N ASP A 119 20.75 -6.28 13.75
CA ASP A 119 21.92 -7.09 13.47
C ASP A 119 21.55 -8.53 13.05
N GLY A 120 22.36 -9.12 12.16
CA GLY A 120 22.24 -10.51 11.73
C GLY A 120 21.29 -10.74 10.54
N PRO A 121 21.04 -12.02 10.20
CA PRO A 121 20.09 -12.36 9.14
C PRO A 121 18.68 -12.00 9.56
N LEU A 122 17.97 -11.28 8.68
CA LEU A 122 16.63 -10.75 8.94
C LEU A 122 15.66 -11.38 7.94
N PRO A 123 14.94 -12.45 8.32
CA PRO A 123 13.82 -12.93 7.51
C PRO A 123 12.73 -11.87 7.47
N VAL A 124 12.22 -11.59 6.27
CA VAL A 124 11.14 -10.64 6.04
C VAL A 124 9.85 -11.40 5.82
N VAL A 125 8.83 -11.09 6.60
CA VAL A 125 7.49 -11.67 6.44
C VAL A 125 6.53 -10.58 6.00
N LEU A 126 5.97 -10.72 4.80
CA LEU A 126 5.00 -9.81 4.23
C LEU A 126 3.58 -10.28 4.59
N GLY A 127 2.80 -9.42 5.20
CA GLY A 127 1.40 -9.71 5.58
C GLY A 127 0.47 -8.57 5.22
N GLY A 128 -0.77 -8.92 4.84
CA GLY A 128 -1.80 -7.95 4.47
C GLY A 128 -2.33 -8.16 3.06
N GLY A 129 -3.46 -7.52 2.73
CA GLY A 129 -4.18 -7.76 1.48
C GLY A 129 -3.40 -7.43 0.20
N LEU A 130 -2.51 -6.45 0.23
CA LEU A 130 -1.72 -6.06 -0.94
C LEU A 130 -0.54 -6.99 -1.23
N THR A 131 -0.08 -7.78 -0.26
CA THR A 131 1.09 -8.66 -0.42
C THR A 131 0.86 -9.83 -1.38
N HIS A 132 -0.40 -10.13 -1.70
CA HIS A 132 -0.82 -11.15 -2.66
C HIS A 132 -1.22 -10.57 -4.02
N THR A 133 -0.78 -9.36 -4.32
CA THR A 133 -1.07 -8.63 -5.56
C THR A 133 0.22 -8.18 -6.24
N VAL A 134 0.11 -7.54 -7.38
CA VAL A 134 1.26 -6.93 -8.09
C VAL A 134 2.08 -5.98 -7.20
N VAL A 135 1.49 -5.38 -6.16
CA VAL A 135 2.25 -4.59 -5.17
C VAL A 135 3.22 -5.47 -4.40
N GLY A 136 2.77 -6.65 -3.96
CA GLY A 136 3.61 -7.60 -3.24
C GLY A 136 4.69 -8.21 -4.12
N GLU A 137 4.42 -8.42 -5.41
CA GLU A 137 5.40 -8.90 -6.39
C GLU A 137 6.53 -7.89 -6.56
N VAL A 138 6.20 -6.62 -6.86
CA VAL A 138 7.18 -5.53 -6.99
C VAL A 138 7.96 -5.32 -5.68
N LEU A 139 7.29 -5.37 -4.53
CA LEU A 139 7.97 -5.24 -3.23
C LEU A 139 9.00 -6.35 -3.02
N GLN A 140 8.68 -7.61 -3.35
CA GLN A 140 9.62 -8.72 -3.22
C GLN A 140 10.85 -8.52 -4.11
N GLU A 141 10.68 -8.06 -5.35
CA GLU A 141 11.78 -7.74 -6.25
C GLU A 141 12.70 -6.68 -5.64
N LEU A 142 12.16 -5.55 -5.15
CA LEU A 142 12.92 -4.47 -4.52
C LEU A 142 13.68 -4.95 -3.26
N LEU A 143 13.05 -5.80 -2.44
CA LEU A 143 13.69 -6.36 -1.24
C LEU A 143 14.89 -7.26 -1.61
N VAL A 144 14.71 -8.12 -2.60
CA VAL A 144 15.79 -9.01 -3.09
C VAL A 144 16.95 -8.20 -3.68
N GLU A 145 16.65 -7.18 -4.49
CA GLU A 145 17.66 -6.27 -5.05
C GLU A 145 18.46 -5.53 -3.97
N SER A 146 17.83 -5.20 -2.85
CA SER A 146 18.51 -4.57 -1.70
C SER A 146 19.22 -5.56 -0.75
N GLY A 147 19.25 -6.85 -1.10
CA GLY A 147 19.96 -7.90 -0.35
C GLY A 147 19.11 -8.58 0.74
N LEU A 148 17.85 -8.25 0.87
CA LEU A 148 16.90 -8.95 1.76
C LEU A 148 16.26 -10.12 1.01
N THR A 149 16.99 -11.25 0.95
CA THR A 149 16.63 -12.40 0.09
C THR A 149 15.75 -13.45 0.77
N ASP A 150 15.65 -13.44 2.11
CA ASP A 150 14.77 -14.34 2.86
C ASP A 150 13.40 -13.68 3.07
N VAL A 151 12.60 -13.65 1.99
CA VAL A 151 11.28 -13.01 1.97
C VAL A 151 10.18 -14.06 1.88
N THR A 152 9.22 -14.00 2.78
CA THR A 152 8.05 -14.91 2.81
C THR A 152 6.76 -14.11 2.81
N VAL A 153 5.84 -14.45 1.92
CA VAL A 153 4.46 -13.92 1.97
C VAL A 153 3.60 -14.79 2.88
N LEU A 154 2.96 -14.15 3.86
CA LEU A 154 2.15 -14.84 4.86
C LEU A 154 0.83 -15.33 4.24
N ASN A 155 0.68 -16.66 4.16
CA ASN A 155 -0.52 -17.34 3.63
C ASN A 155 -1.57 -17.68 4.71
N ARG A 156 -1.47 -17.07 5.89
CA ARG A 156 -2.39 -17.28 7.01
C ARG A 156 -2.85 -15.94 7.56
N GLU A 157 -4.02 -15.93 8.19
CA GLU A 157 -4.53 -14.76 8.89
C GLU A 157 -3.55 -14.31 9.97
N PRO A 158 -3.05 -13.05 9.94
CA PRO A 158 -2.07 -12.56 10.92
C PRO A 158 -2.56 -12.68 12.38
N VAL A 159 -3.89 -12.61 12.60
CA VAL A 159 -4.50 -12.75 13.92
C VAL A 159 -4.19 -14.09 14.59
N LEU A 160 -3.90 -15.15 13.83
CA LEU A 160 -3.51 -16.45 14.38
C LEU A 160 -2.18 -16.41 15.14
N GLY A 161 -1.38 -15.37 14.96
CA GLY A 161 -0.18 -15.12 15.76
C GLY A 161 -0.47 -14.57 17.17
N ALA A 162 -1.62 -13.93 17.37
CA ALA A 162 -1.95 -13.31 18.65
C ALA A 162 -1.98 -14.30 19.86
N PRO A 163 -2.58 -15.50 19.74
CA PRO A 163 -2.52 -16.50 20.82
C PRO A 163 -1.10 -16.98 21.12
N VAL A 164 -0.22 -17.05 20.12
CA VAL A 164 1.18 -17.45 20.29
C VAL A 164 1.93 -16.38 21.08
N LEU A 165 1.74 -15.10 20.73
CA LEU A 165 2.33 -13.98 21.47
C LEU A 165 1.79 -13.89 22.88
N ALA A 166 0.48 -14.04 23.09
CA ALA A 166 -0.13 -14.03 24.41
C ALA A 166 0.46 -15.14 25.31
N LYS A 167 0.60 -16.35 24.78
CA LYS A 167 1.20 -17.47 25.51
C LYS A 167 2.68 -17.22 25.88
N ALA A 168 3.43 -16.55 25.01
CA ALA A 168 4.81 -16.21 25.29
C ALA A 168 4.97 -15.11 26.36
N LEU A 169 3.95 -14.26 26.54
CA LEU A 169 3.97 -13.16 27.51
C LEU A 169 3.44 -13.58 28.90
N TRP A 170 2.56 -14.58 28.98
CA TRP A 170 1.87 -14.97 30.22
C TRP A 170 2.00 -16.47 30.58
N GLY A 171 2.74 -17.25 29.82
CA GLY A 171 3.08 -18.64 30.09
C GLY A 171 4.42 -18.79 30.73
#